data_3cd3acc508de4703652c1f7405f91967
#
_entry.id   3cd3acc508de4703652c1f7405f91967
#
_cell.length_a   1.000
_cell.length_b   1.000
_cell.length_c   1.000
_cell.angle_alpha   90.00
_cell.angle_beta   90.00
_cell.angle_gamma   90.00
#
_symmetry.space_group_name_H-M   'P 1'
#
loop_
_entity.id
_entity.type
_entity.pdbx_description
1 polymer ?
#
loop_
_entity_poly.entity_id
_entity_poly.type
_entity_poly.pdbx_seq_one_letter_code
_entity_poly.pdbx_strand_id
1 'polypeptide(L)'
;ALCLEVVKSGLPVIEELPNLFLVAFLRHVGCPFAERDVKNLVVWAKENPDVRVFVVSHGARQATNEWLVKIGGAEGLAVIIDKQRELYAEWGLGDSNVLHFLGLRSLLGVVRLWFSGIFNRSASGTRWQRSGIFLVKNGQISWRFIPKTANEFSLPVM
;
A
#
# COMPACT_ATOMS: atom_id res chain seq x y z
N ALA A 1 -9.32 -3.07 18.43
CA ALA A 1 -9.47 -1.75 17.80
C ALA A 1 -8.16 -0.99 18.04
N LEU A 2 -7.47 -0.60 16.97
CA LEU A 2 -6.33 0.32 17.08
C LEU A 2 -6.85 1.66 17.62
N CYS A 3 -6.26 2.12 18.70
CA CYS A 3 -6.66 3.34 19.37
C CYS A 3 -6.30 4.56 18.49
N LEU A 4 -7.05 5.65 18.60
CA LEU A 4 -6.83 6.92 17.89
C LEU A 4 -5.38 7.44 18.03
N GLU A 5 -4.72 7.17 19.16
CA GLU A 5 -3.34 7.56 19.41
C GLU A 5 -2.35 6.84 18.50
N VAL A 6 -2.54 5.55 18.23
CA VAL A 6 -1.69 4.77 17.32
C VAL A 6 -1.87 5.26 15.86
N VAL A 7 -3.11 5.59 15.47
CA VAL A 7 -3.40 6.16 14.15
C VAL A 7 -2.75 7.53 13.98
N LYS A 8 -2.68 8.35 15.03
CA LYS A 8 -2.08 9.69 15.00
C LYS A 8 -0.55 9.68 15.13
N SER A 9 0.01 8.81 15.97
CA SER A 9 1.46 8.77 16.24
C SER A 9 2.27 8.29 15.04
N GLY A 10 1.67 7.46 14.21
CA GLY A 10 2.37 6.87 13.08
C GLY A 10 2.35 7.66 11.77
N LEU A 11 1.62 8.78 11.65
CA LEU A 11 1.57 9.60 10.42
C LEU A 11 2.19 10.99 10.67
N PRO A 12 3.51 11.13 10.69
CA PRO A 12 4.23 12.24 11.32
C PRO A 12 4.18 13.60 10.58
N VAL A 13 3.45 13.72 9.49
CA VAL A 13 3.52 14.91 8.61
C VAL A 13 2.17 15.62 8.44
N ILE A 14 1.13 15.21 9.17
CA ILE A 14 -0.21 15.75 8.96
C ILE A 14 -0.66 16.42 10.25
N GLU A 15 -0.62 17.73 10.28
CA GLU A 15 -1.08 18.55 11.41
C GLU A 15 -2.53 18.25 11.78
N GLU A 16 -3.36 17.85 10.79
CA GLU A 16 -4.72 17.37 11.00
C GLU A 16 -5.04 16.21 10.05
N LEU A 17 -5.26 15.01 10.59
CA LEU A 17 -5.81 13.89 9.82
C LEU A 17 -7.30 14.13 9.55
N PRO A 18 -7.78 13.93 8.32
CA PRO A 18 -9.21 14.03 8.03
C PRO A 18 -9.99 12.94 8.80
N ASN A 19 -11.27 13.20 9.04
CA ASN A 19 -12.14 12.24 9.73
C ASN A 19 -12.35 10.94 8.96
N LEU A 20 -12.13 10.99 7.64
CA LEU A 20 -12.24 9.83 6.75
C LEU A 20 -11.01 9.78 5.82
N PHE A 21 -10.25 8.72 5.90
CA PHE A 21 -9.11 8.50 5.02
C PHE A 21 -8.82 7.01 4.82
N LEU A 22 -8.17 6.71 3.72
CA LEU A 22 -7.64 5.37 3.42
C LEU A 22 -6.12 5.41 3.50
N VAL A 23 -5.53 4.42 4.14
CA VAL A 23 -4.07 4.22 4.13
C VAL A 23 -3.73 2.85 3.56
N ALA A 24 -2.87 2.85 2.54
CA ALA A 24 -2.40 1.66 1.87
C ALA A 24 -0.88 1.50 2.08
N PHE A 25 -0.50 0.43 2.72
CA PHE A 25 0.89 0.02 2.91
C PHE A 25 1.32 -0.85 1.74
N LEU A 26 2.25 -0.34 0.95
CA LEU A 26 2.74 -1.06 -0.22
C LEU A 26 3.69 -2.19 0.17
N ARG A 27 3.79 -3.16 -0.72
CA ARG A 27 4.92 -4.08 -0.77
C ARG A 27 6.17 -3.30 -1.20
N HIS A 28 7.27 -3.97 -1.51
CA HIS A 28 8.47 -3.29 -1.98
C HIS A 28 8.25 -2.57 -3.34
N VAL A 29 8.95 -1.47 -3.53
CA VAL A 29 9.03 -0.76 -4.80
C VAL A 29 9.56 -1.71 -5.88
N GLY A 30 8.99 -1.62 -7.07
CA GLY A 30 9.32 -2.51 -8.20
C GLY A 30 8.53 -3.81 -8.26
N CYS A 31 7.68 -4.09 -7.26
CA CYS A 31 6.80 -5.24 -7.27
C CYS A 31 5.63 -5.04 -8.25
N PRO A 32 5.34 -6.00 -9.15
CA PRO A 32 4.20 -5.88 -10.07
C PRO A 32 2.85 -5.81 -9.35
N PHE A 33 2.71 -6.45 -8.20
CA PHE A 33 1.50 -6.33 -7.38
C PHE A 33 1.37 -4.93 -6.77
N ALA A 34 2.46 -4.32 -6.30
CA ALA A 34 2.45 -2.95 -5.81
C ALA A 34 2.10 -1.95 -6.93
N GLU A 35 2.56 -2.16 -8.16
CA GLU A 35 2.20 -1.34 -9.32
C GLU A 35 0.69 -1.43 -9.61
N ARG A 36 0.13 -2.64 -9.65
CA ARG A 36 -1.31 -2.86 -9.78
C ARG A 36 -2.09 -2.15 -8.67
N ASP A 37 -1.64 -2.30 -7.43
CA ASP A 37 -2.32 -1.75 -6.27
C ASP A 37 -2.34 -0.21 -6.32
N VAL A 38 -1.23 0.44 -6.68
CA VAL A 38 -1.17 1.90 -6.88
C VAL A 38 -2.11 2.35 -7.99
N LYS A 39 -2.12 1.67 -9.14
CA LYS A 39 -3.03 2.02 -10.24
C LYS A 39 -4.50 1.93 -9.84
N ASN A 40 -4.88 0.90 -9.10
CA ASN A 40 -6.23 0.73 -8.58
C ASN A 40 -6.57 1.79 -7.52
N LEU A 41 -5.62 2.17 -6.66
CA LEU A 41 -5.80 3.24 -5.68
C LEU A 41 -6.01 4.60 -6.33
N VAL A 42 -5.30 4.90 -7.42
CA VAL A 42 -5.51 6.15 -8.20
C VAL A 42 -6.93 6.20 -8.77
N VAL A 43 -7.41 5.10 -9.35
CA VAL A 43 -8.79 5.02 -9.86
C VAL A 43 -9.79 5.20 -8.73
N TRP A 44 -9.62 4.45 -7.63
CA TRP A 44 -10.51 4.52 -6.47
C TRP A 44 -10.55 5.91 -5.83
N ALA A 45 -9.39 6.60 -5.72
CA ALA A 45 -9.33 7.96 -5.20
C ALA A 45 -10.11 8.97 -6.07
N LYS A 46 -10.10 8.79 -7.39
CA LYS A 46 -10.88 9.62 -8.32
C LYS A 46 -12.39 9.39 -8.17
N GLU A 47 -12.80 8.16 -7.88
CA GLU A 47 -14.20 7.77 -7.64
C GLU A 47 -14.69 8.20 -6.25
N ASN A 48 -13.78 8.44 -5.30
CA ASN A 48 -14.08 8.79 -3.91
C ASN A 48 -13.33 10.08 -3.49
N PRO A 49 -13.65 11.25 -4.07
CA PRO A 49 -12.89 12.50 -3.89
C PRO A 49 -12.92 13.03 -2.45
N ASP A 50 -13.91 12.65 -1.65
CA ASP A 50 -14.06 13.04 -0.25
C ASP A 50 -13.16 12.23 0.70
N VAL A 51 -12.51 11.17 0.20
CA VAL A 51 -11.63 10.31 0.98
C VAL A 51 -10.18 10.61 0.64
N ARG A 52 -9.41 11.08 1.62
CA ARG A 52 -7.97 11.26 1.44
C ARG A 52 -7.27 9.91 1.44
N VAL A 53 -6.44 9.66 0.42
CA VAL A 53 -5.72 8.39 0.28
C VAL A 53 -4.23 8.61 0.54
N PHE A 54 -3.71 7.87 1.52
CA PHE A 54 -2.28 7.80 1.84
C PHE A 54 -1.69 6.50 1.35
N VAL A 55 -0.50 6.56 0.80
CA VAL A 55 0.27 5.40 0.36
C VAL A 55 1.59 5.39 1.09
N VAL A 56 1.86 4.34 1.85
CA VAL A 56 3.10 4.17 2.63
C VAL A 56 4.04 3.24 1.89
N SER A 57 5.26 3.71 1.63
CA SER A 57 6.34 2.96 1.00
C SER A 57 7.54 2.87 1.93
N HIS A 58 8.13 1.69 2.07
CA HIS A 58 9.40 1.49 2.79
C HIS A 58 10.63 1.49 1.88
N GLY A 59 10.45 1.80 0.59
CA GLY A 59 11.55 2.06 -0.32
C GLY A 59 12.23 3.41 -0.04
N ALA A 60 13.45 3.60 -0.56
CA ALA A 60 14.09 4.90 -0.53
C ALA A 60 13.23 5.94 -1.28
N ARG A 61 13.19 7.18 -0.78
CA ARG A 61 12.37 8.26 -1.37
C ARG A 61 12.61 8.43 -2.86
N GLN A 62 13.87 8.51 -3.28
CA GLN A 62 14.23 8.67 -4.69
C GLN A 62 13.71 7.50 -5.52
N ALA A 63 14.01 6.26 -5.10
CA ALA A 63 13.57 5.05 -5.82
C ALA A 63 12.04 4.94 -5.88
N THR A 64 11.33 5.33 -4.83
CA THR A 64 9.86 5.36 -4.80
C THR A 64 9.32 6.37 -5.81
N ASN A 65 9.86 7.60 -5.82
CA ASN A 65 9.41 8.64 -6.74
C ASN A 65 9.68 8.29 -8.21
N GLU A 66 10.88 7.79 -8.53
CA GLU A 66 11.22 7.35 -9.88
C GLU A 66 10.33 6.20 -10.35
N TRP A 67 10.04 5.26 -9.47
CA TRP A 67 9.15 4.15 -9.76
C TRP A 67 7.71 4.61 -9.98
N LEU A 68 7.18 5.51 -9.14
CA LEU A 68 5.84 6.07 -9.30
C LEU A 68 5.70 6.77 -10.65
N VAL A 69 6.69 7.56 -11.07
CA VAL A 69 6.69 8.18 -12.40
C VAL A 69 6.65 7.13 -13.52
N LYS A 70 7.45 6.07 -13.40
CA LYS A 70 7.50 4.98 -14.40
C LYS A 70 6.21 4.20 -14.55
N ILE A 71 5.40 4.10 -13.49
CA ILE A 71 4.13 3.35 -13.52
C ILE A 71 2.91 4.19 -13.91
N GLY A 72 3.11 5.48 -14.19
CA GLY A 72 2.04 6.39 -14.61
C GLY A 72 1.61 7.40 -13.55
N GLY A 73 2.36 7.53 -12.46
CA GLY A 73 2.12 8.50 -11.40
C GLY A 73 1.26 7.98 -10.25
N ALA A 74 1.07 8.85 -9.26
CA ALA A 74 0.26 8.60 -8.07
C ALA A 74 -0.71 9.78 -7.82
N GLU A 75 -1.40 10.21 -8.87
CA GLU A 75 -2.31 11.34 -8.81
C GLU A 75 -3.44 11.11 -7.79
N GLY A 76 -3.66 12.10 -6.92
CA GLY A 76 -4.65 12.00 -5.84
C GLY A 76 -4.19 11.22 -4.61
N LEU A 77 -2.97 10.65 -4.62
CA LEU A 77 -2.41 9.90 -3.50
C LEU A 77 -1.34 10.71 -2.76
N ALA A 78 -1.40 10.73 -1.43
CA ALA A 78 -0.35 11.30 -0.59
C ALA A 78 0.68 10.21 -0.23
N VAL A 79 1.93 10.37 -0.67
CA VAL A 79 2.98 9.35 -0.51
C VAL A 79 3.80 9.62 0.75
N ILE A 80 3.87 8.63 1.62
CA ILE A 80 4.64 8.61 2.86
C ILE A 80 5.80 7.63 2.72
N ILE A 81 7.00 8.04 3.11
CA ILE A 81 8.18 7.18 3.12
C ILE A 81 8.47 6.74 4.55
N ASP A 82 8.33 5.45 4.79
CA ASP A 82 8.63 4.78 6.06
C ASP A 82 9.77 3.77 5.87
N LYS A 83 10.98 4.29 5.68
CA LYS A 83 12.18 3.47 5.42
C LYS A 83 12.49 2.49 6.55
N GLN A 84 12.21 2.87 7.78
CA GLN A 84 12.45 2.06 8.98
C GLN A 84 11.35 1.05 9.25
N ARG A 85 10.22 1.14 8.55
CA ARG A 85 9.05 0.29 8.70
C ARG A 85 8.37 0.39 10.08
N GLU A 86 8.52 1.52 10.74
CA GLU A 86 7.91 1.79 12.04
C GLU A 86 6.40 1.85 11.92
N LEU A 87 5.88 2.57 10.90
CA LEU A 87 4.45 2.59 10.59
C LEU A 87 3.91 1.21 10.26
N TYR A 88 4.63 0.43 9.45
CA TYR A 88 4.22 -0.95 9.16
C TYR A 88 4.07 -1.77 10.43
N ALA A 89 5.01 -1.67 11.37
CA ALA A 89 4.98 -2.40 12.64
C ALA A 89 3.82 -1.92 13.53
N GLU A 90 3.60 -0.62 13.66
CA GLU A 90 2.51 -0.03 14.43
C GLU A 90 1.12 -0.48 13.91
N TRP A 91 0.99 -0.63 12.59
CA TRP A 91 -0.24 -1.11 11.96
C TRP A 91 -0.34 -2.64 11.89
N GLY A 92 0.55 -3.36 12.57
CA GLY A 92 0.53 -4.83 12.67
C GLY A 92 0.95 -5.55 11.38
N LEU A 93 1.66 -4.88 10.49
CA LEU A 93 2.16 -5.42 9.24
C LEU A 93 3.62 -5.88 9.42
N GLY A 94 3.81 -7.14 9.77
CA GLY A 94 5.12 -7.78 9.84
C GLY A 94 5.62 -8.30 8.49
N ASP A 95 6.69 -9.08 8.53
CA ASP A 95 7.23 -9.72 7.34
C ASP A 95 6.37 -10.91 6.88
N SER A 96 6.32 -11.14 5.57
CA SER A 96 5.67 -12.30 4.97
C SER A 96 6.60 -13.51 4.97
N ASN A 97 6.00 -14.71 4.97
CA ASN A 97 6.73 -15.97 4.82
C ASN A 97 6.91 -16.34 3.33
N VAL A 98 7.74 -17.36 3.07
CA VAL A 98 8.05 -17.85 1.72
C VAL A 98 6.80 -18.26 0.94
N LEU A 99 5.81 -18.88 1.59
CA LEU A 99 4.56 -19.33 0.96
C LEU A 99 3.69 -18.17 0.45
N HIS A 100 3.78 -17.01 1.11
CA HIS A 100 3.08 -15.80 0.66
C HIS A 100 3.57 -15.34 -0.73
N PHE A 101 4.84 -15.56 -1.03
CA PHE A 101 5.49 -15.15 -2.29
C PHE A 101 5.47 -16.21 -3.37
N LEU A 102 5.85 -17.43 -3.00
CA LEU A 102 6.09 -18.54 -3.94
C LEU A 102 4.88 -19.45 -4.11
N GLY A 103 3.75 -19.12 -3.44
CA GLY A 103 2.52 -19.85 -3.64
C GLY A 103 2.05 -19.80 -5.10
N LEU A 104 1.48 -20.91 -5.60
CA LEU A 104 1.01 -21.04 -6.98
C LEU A 104 0.11 -19.86 -7.42
N ARG A 105 -0.74 -19.35 -6.52
CA ARG A 105 -1.60 -18.20 -6.76
C ARG A 105 -0.81 -16.91 -7.04
N SER A 106 0.29 -16.69 -6.32
CA SER A 106 1.16 -15.53 -6.53
C SER A 106 1.89 -15.64 -7.86
N LEU A 107 2.36 -16.84 -8.21
CA LEU A 107 3.03 -17.10 -9.48
C LEU A 107 2.10 -16.88 -10.68
N LEU A 108 0.88 -17.43 -10.64
CA LEU A 108 -0.15 -17.21 -11.65
C LEU A 108 -0.54 -15.73 -11.74
N GLY A 109 -0.57 -15.01 -10.60
CA GLY A 109 -0.81 -13.57 -10.55
C GLY A 109 0.25 -12.78 -11.28
N VAL A 110 1.54 -13.11 -11.11
CA VAL A 110 2.64 -12.45 -11.85
C VAL A 110 2.50 -12.66 -13.35
N VAL A 111 2.24 -13.89 -13.79
CA VAL A 111 2.04 -14.20 -15.22
C VAL A 111 0.89 -13.40 -15.79
N ARG A 112 -0.23 -13.32 -15.07
CA ARG A 112 -1.40 -12.53 -15.49
C ARG A 112 -1.06 -11.03 -15.62
N LEU A 113 -0.30 -10.49 -14.67
CA LEU A 113 0.13 -9.09 -14.70
C LEU A 113 1.10 -8.81 -15.86
N TRP A 114 1.96 -9.76 -16.22
CA TRP A 114 2.80 -9.62 -17.42
C TRP A 114 1.99 -9.47 -18.69
N PHE A 115 0.94 -10.24 -18.87
CA PHE A 115 0.02 -10.09 -20.01
C PHE A 115 -0.72 -8.73 -20.00
N SER A 116 -0.83 -8.07 -18.84
CA SER A 116 -1.39 -6.73 -18.69
C SER A 116 -0.34 -5.61 -18.80
N GLY A 117 0.90 -5.94 -19.20
CA GLY A 117 1.99 -4.96 -19.35
C GLY A 117 2.64 -4.52 -18.05
N ILE A 118 2.39 -5.22 -16.93
CA ILE A 118 2.96 -4.94 -15.62
C ILE A 118 4.11 -5.91 -15.35
N PHE A 119 5.35 -5.39 -15.30
CA PHE A 119 6.56 -6.18 -15.17
C PHE A 119 7.25 -5.98 -13.82
N ASN A 120 8.02 -7.01 -13.42
CA ASN A 120 8.88 -6.92 -12.26
C ASN A 120 10.01 -5.91 -12.53
N ARG A 121 10.24 -4.98 -11.59
CA ARG A 121 11.27 -3.92 -11.69
C ARG A 121 12.29 -4.05 -10.56
N SER A 122 13.32 -3.22 -10.59
CA SER A 122 14.32 -3.17 -9.51
C SER A 122 13.66 -2.89 -8.17
N ALA A 123 13.92 -3.75 -7.19
CA ALA A 123 13.35 -3.62 -5.86
C ALA A 123 14.07 -2.55 -5.03
N SER A 124 13.31 -1.75 -4.29
CA SER A 124 13.81 -0.93 -3.20
C SER A 124 13.04 -1.26 -1.93
N GLY A 125 13.75 -1.52 -0.85
CA GLY A 125 13.19 -2.05 0.40
C GLY A 125 13.20 -3.58 0.45
N THR A 126 12.68 -4.15 1.55
CA THR A 126 12.62 -5.61 1.72
C THR A 126 11.47 -6.22 0.93
N ARG A 127 11.72 -7.34 0.26
CA ARG A 127 10.70 -8.11 -0.47
C ARG A 127 9.73 -8.84 0.44
N TRP A 128 10.06 -9.00 1.72
CA TRP A 128 9.28 -9.76 2.69
C TRP A 128 8.21 -8.95 3.40
N GLN A 129 8.20 -7.63 3.24
CA GLN A 129 7.22 -6.77 3.88
C GLN A 129 5.79 -7.09 3.40
N ARG A 130 4.89 -7.30 4.35
CA ARG A 130 3.46 -7.48 4.07
C ARG A 130 2.81 -6.14 3.73
N SER A 131 1.88 -6.17 2.81
CA SER A 131 1.00 -5.04 2.48
C SER A 131 -0.28 -5.09 3.31
N GLY A 132 -0.98 -3.96 3.34
CA GLY A 132 -2.30 -3.87 3.97
C GLY A 132 -3.00 -2.59 3.58
N ILE A 133 -4.31 -2.58 3.58
CA ILE A 133 -5.14 -1.41 3.29
C ILE A 133 -6.15 -1.24 4.41
N PHE A 134 -6.30 -0.01 4.89
CA PHE A 134 -7.16 0.31 6.02
C PHE A 134 -7.97 1.56 5.71
N LEU A 135 -9.28 1.50 5.94
CA LEU A 135 -10.16 2.67 5.94
C LEU A 135 -10.35 3.12 7.38
N VAL A 136 -10.05 4.37 7.64
CA VAL A 136 -10.21 4.99 8.97
C VAL A 136 -11.33 6.01 8.91
N LYS A 137 -12.25 5.92 9.86
CA LYS A 137 -13.34 6.86 10.05
C LYS A 137 -13.37 7.32 11.50
N ASN A 138 -13.32 8.62 11.74
CA ASN A 138 -13.31 9.21 13.08
C ASN A 138 -12.23 8.60 13.99
N GLY A 139 -11.04 8.35 13.44
CA GLY A 139 -9.91 7.80 14.17
C GLY A 139 -10.00 6.31 14.50
N GLN A 140 -10.98 5.58 13.96
CA GLN A 140 -11.13 4.15 14.13
C GLN A 140 -11.03 3.42 12.79
N ILE A 141 -10.39 2.25 12.77
CA ILE A 141 -10.36 1.41 11.57
C ILE A 141 -11.76 0.82 11.37
N SER A 142 -12.45 1.32 10.34
CA SER A 142 -13.80 0.86 9.96
C SER A 142 -13.77 -0.32 9.00
N TRP A 143 -12.69 -0.44 8.22
CA TRP A 143 -12.47 -1.55 7.30
C TRP A 143 -10.98 -1.82 7.13
N ARG A 144 -10.61 -3.08 6.93
CA ARG A 144 -9.22 -3.46 6.66
C ARG A 144 -9.13 -4.64 5.70
N PHE A 145 -8.09 -4.65 4.91
CA PHE A 145 -7.70 -5.77 4.07
C PHE A 145 -6.21 -6.05 4.21
N ILE A 146 -5.87 -7.26 4.64
CA ILE A 146 -4.49 -7.76 4.71
C ILE A 146 -4.44 -9.02 3.86
N PRO A 147 -3.73 -8.99 2.70
CA PRO A 147 -3.71 -10.10 1.77
C PRO A 147 -3.03 -11.34 2.39
N LYS A 148 -3.61 -12.51 2.16
CA LYS A 148 -3.02 -13.81 2.53
C LYS A 148 -1.97 -14.24 1.51
N THR A 149 -2.14 -13.83 0.25
CA THR A 149 -1.18 -14.07 -0.82
C THR A 149 -0.86 -12.76 -1.54
N ALA A 150 0.29 -12.70 -2.22
CA ALA A 150 0.72 -11.48 -2.90
C ALA A 150 -0.24 -11.02 -4.02
N ASN A 151 -1.01 -11.95 -4.59
CA ASN A 151 -1.95 -11.67 -5.69
C ASN A 151 -3.27 -11.06 -5.23
N GLU A 152 -3.62 -11.16 -3.96
CA GLU A 152 -4.90 -10.64 -3.45
C GLU A 152 -4.88 -9.11 -3.34
N PHE A 153 -5.99 -8.50 -3.70
CA PHE A 153 -6.23 -7.07 -3.59
C PHE A 153 -7.72 -6.81 -3.38
N SER A 154 -8.06 -5.89 -2.51
CA SER A 154 -9.43 -5.43 -2.29
C SER A 154 -9.44 -3.98 -1.80
N LEU A 155 -10.48 -3.25 -2.19
CA LEU A 155 -10.75 -1.89 -1.72
C LEU A 155 -12.16 -1.84 -1.10
N PRO A 156 -12.40 -0.93 -0.15
CA PRO A 156 -13.73 -0.78 0.44
C PRO A 156 -14.72 -0.25 -0.60
N VAL A 157 -15.96 -0.70 -0.50
CA VAL A 157 -17.10 -0.11 -1.20
C VAL A 157 -17.60 1.04 -0.32
N MET A 158 -17.72 2.24 -0.89
CA MET A 158 -18.20 3.45 -0.21
C MET A 158 -19.70 3.63 -0.43
#